data_35fdd05abfe322f5795f9df6cb5ab220
#
_entry.id   35fdd05abfe322f5795f9df6cb5ab220
#
_cell.length_a   1.000
_cell.length_b   1.000
_cell.length_c   1.000
_cell.angle_alpha   90.00
_cell.angle_beta   90.00
_cell.angle_gamma   90.00
#
_symmetry.space_group_name_H-M   'P 1'
#
loop_
_entity.id
_entity.type
_entity.pdbx_description
1 polymer ?
#
loop_
_entity_poly.entity_id
_entity_poly.type
_entity_poly.pdbx_seq_one_letter_code
_entity_poly.pdbx_strand_id
1 'polypeptide(L)'
;MLSGNYFYNATIKRVVSVFGTIFNNIKIARHDSGVTTNTIHVPISYGPRSKFLTRIREENDLSNQKIAIKLPRMSFEMTSIDYDSGAKLNKLNKLVTGSAHSETRTTQFQSVPYTIGMQLNIYAKNQDDALQIVEQILPTFSPEYTVTIKDIDGPNSKTDVPFILNSVSFQDDYEGDFNTRRTIIYTLDFTIKARFSPSTGVGKVIKRIQTQFADFTILSNVDQSPKESLLSQVTVKQDSPNDSPIQTFISFIDPDVNYKLVFDDTPSFAADQMIIGQTSGNAATVSLVFPNSDSPKQVIATGLEGLLTRGDVVQLFNSPAITATLGSIDEF
;
A
#
# COMPACT_ATOMS: atom_id res chain seq x y z
N MET A 1 -9.74 -4.63 19.40
CA MET A 1 -11.06 -4.07 19.12
C MET A 1 -11.25 -4.04 17.62
N LEU A 2 -12.35 -4.58 17.13
CA LEU A 2 -12.75 -4.38 15.75
C LEU A 2 -13.14 -2.90 15.62
N SER A 3 -12.49 -2.16 14.69
CA SER A 3 -12.87 -0.77 14.41
C SER A 3 -14.29 -0.79 13.84
N GLY A 4 -15.19 0.04 14.34
CA GLY A 4 -16.60 0.06 13.88
C GLY A 4 -16.79 0.44 12.41
N ASN A 5 -15.72 0.58 11.64
CA ASN A 5 -15.75 0.90 10.22
C ASN A 5 -15.86 -0.39 9.39
N TYR A 6 -16.83 -0.41 8.47
CA TYR A 6 -16.96 -1.48 7.50
C TYR A 6 -15.76 -1.50 6.54
N PHE A 7 -15.14 -2.66 6.34
CA PHE A 7 -14.19 -2.91 5.27
C PHE A 7 -14.33 -4.34 4.74
N TYR A 8 -14.14 -4.53 3.46
CA TYR A 8 -14.22 -5.84 2.80
C TYR A 8 -13.24 -5.92 1.64
N ASN A 9 -12.15 -6.66 1.82
CA ASN A 9 -11.10 -6.81 0.83
C ASN A 9 -11.39 -7.89 -0.22
N ALA A 10 -12.43 -8.69 -0.03
CA ALA A 10 -12.82 -9.80 -0.89
C ALA A 10 -11.73 -10.86 -1.13
N THR A 11 -10.73 -10.98 -0.25
CA THR A 11 -9.57 -11.88 -0.42
C THR A 11 -10.01 -13.33 -0.57
N ILE A 12 -10.92 -13.83 0.29
CA ILE A 12 -11.44 -15.20 0.19
C ILE A 12 -12.14 -15.42 -1.15
N LYS A 13 -13.01 -14.49 -1.54
CA LYS A 13 -13.73 -14.57 -2.82
C LYS A 13 -12.79 -14.65 -4.01
N ARG A 14 -11.71 -13.87 -4.01
CA ARG A 14 -10.69 -13.89 -5.06
C ARG A 14 -9.94 -15.21 -5.09
N VAL A 15 -9.50 -15.73 -3.93
CA VAL A 15 -8.83 -17.03 -3.83
C VAL A 15 -9.72 -18.15 -4.37
N VAL A 16 -10.97 -18.19 -3.96
CA VAL A 16 -11.96 -19.18 -4.43
C VAL A 16 -12.20 -19.07 -5.94
N SER A 17 -12.32 -17.86 -6.46
CA SER A 17 -12.45 -17.61 -7.91
C SER A 17 -11.22 -18.07 -8.68
N VAL A 18 -10.02 -17.77 -8.21
CA VAL A 18 -8.75 -18.19 -8.85
C VAL A 18 -8.65 -19.69 -8.86
N PHE A 19 -8.98 -20.35 -7.74
CA PHE A 19 -9.01 -21.82 -7.67
C PHE A 19 -9.91 -22.42 -8.74
N GLY A 20 -11.13 -21.93 -8.89
CA GLY A 20 -12.03 -22.38 -9.96
C GLY A 20 -11.50 -22.12 -11.36
N THR A 21 -10.77 -21.02 -11.55
CA THR A 21 -10.20 -20.65 -12.86
C THR A 21 -9.04 -21.57 -13.26
N ILE A 22 -8.20 -22.02 -12.31
CA ILE A 22 -7.08 -22.93 -12.56
C ILE A 22 -7.57 -24.21 -13.25
N PHE A 23 -8.71 -24.75 -12.83
CA PHE A 23 -9.25 -26.03 -13.33
C PHE A 23 -10.34 -25.90 -14.40
N ASN A 24 -10.67 -24.67 -14.82
CA ASN A 24 -11.80 -24.45 -15.73
C ASN A 24 -11.55 -24.93 -17.17
N ASN A 25 -10.32 -25.12 -17.60
CA ASN A 25 -9.99 -25.45 -18.99
C ASN A 25 -9.68 -26.92 -19.24
N ILE A 26 -10.00 -27.81 -18.33
CA ILE A 26 -9.74 -29.25 -18.45
C ILE A 26 -10.69 -29.85 -19.47
N LYS A 27 -10.11 -30.66 -20.39
CA LYS A 27 -10.84 -31.36 -21.45
C LYS A 27 -10.46 -32.83 -21.47
N ILE A 28 -11.43 -33.68 -21.77
CA ILE A 28 -11.20 -35.11 -22.04
C ILE A 28 -11.33 -35.40 -23.52
N ALA A 29 -10.55 -36.36 -24.02
CA ALA A 29 -10.63 -36.85 -25.37
C ALA A 29 -11.32 -38.21 -25.44
N ARG A 30 -12.21 -38.39 -26.39
CA ARG A 30 -12.79 -39.69 -26.75
C ARG A 30 -12.06 -40.23 -27.94
N HIS A 31 -11.59 -41.45 -27.81
CA HIS A 31 -10.90 -42.14 -28.91
C HIS A 31 -11.82 -43.26 -29.45
N ASP A 32 -11.92 -43.33 -30.74
CA ASP A 32 -12.49 -44.49 -31.45
C ASP A 32 -11.44 -45.03 -32.44
N SER A 33 -11.12 -46.32 -32.31
CA SER A 33 -10.12 -47.00 -33.15
C SER A 33 -8.75 -46.27 -33.23
N GLY A 34 -8.32 -45.61 -32.13
CA GLY A 34 -7.04 -44.91 -32.07
C GLY A 34 -7.06 -43.46 -32.61
N VAL A 35 -8.18 -43.00 -33.12
CA VAL A 35 -8.35 -41.62 -33.60
C VAL A 35 -9.17 -40.81 -32.60
N THR A 36 -8.73 -39.57 -32.26
CA THR A 36 -9.48 -38.67 -31.42
C THR A 36 -10.76 -38.20 -32.12
N THR A 37 -11.90 -38.72 -31.68
CA THR A 37 -13.19 -38.45 -32.34
C THR A 37 -13.86 -37.20 -31.76
N ASN A 38 -13.72 -36.93 -30.47
CA ASN A 38 -14.37 -35.80 -29.83
C ASN A 38 -13.60 -35.33 -28.59
N THR A 39 -13.62 -34.03 -28.34
CA THR A 39 -13.03 -33.41 -27.17
C THR A 39 -14.16 -32.77 -26.33
N ILE A 40 -14.30 -33.19 -25.08
CA ILE A 40 -15.36 -32.70 -24.17
C ILE A 40 -14.76 -31.83 -23.09
N HIS A 41 -15.28 -30.64 -22.94
CA HIS A 41 -14.93 -29.75 -21.82
C HIS A 41 -15.59 -30.24 -20.54
N VAL A 42 -14.80 -30.34 -19.44
CA VAL A 42 -15.29 -30.79 -18.13
C VAL A 42 -15.74 -29.59 -17.34
N PRO A 43 -17.07 -29.46 -17.06
CA PRO A 43 -17.56 -28.31 -16.33
C PRO A 43 -17.20 -28.40 -14.85
N ILE A 44 -16.83 -27.23 -14.26
CA ILE A 44 -16.52 -27.08 -12.85
C ILE A 44 -17.54 -26.15 -12.19
N SER A 45 -17.87 -26.42 -10.93
CA SER A 45 -18.80 -25.59 -10.15
C SER A 45 -18.43 -25.56 -8.67
N TYR A 46 -18.64 -24.41 -8.02
CA TYR A 46 -18.51 -24.31 -6.57
C TYR A 46 -19.70 -24.97 -5.86
N GLY A 47 -19.45 -25.85 -4.93
CA GLY A 47 -20.46 -26.45 -4.08
C GLY A 47 -20.01 -27.74 -3.41
N PRO A 48 -20.68 -28.11 -2.30
CA PRO A 48 -20.30 -29.25 -1.50
C PRO A 48 -20.48 -30.56 -2.25
N ARG A 49 -19.58 -31.51 -1.96
CA ARG A 49 -19.59 -32.86 -2.54
C ARG A 49 -20.97 -33.54 -2.40
N SER A 50 -21.58 -33.45 -1.22
CA SER A 50 -22.88 -34.05 -0.93
C SER A 50 -23.98 -33.61 -1.90
N LYS A 51 -24.02 -32.33 -2.23
CA LYS A 51 -25.01 -31.77 -3.18
C LYS A 51 -24.88 -32.37 -4.58
N PHE A 52 -23.64 -32.60 -5.06
CA PHE A 52 -23.42 -33.20 -6.36
C PHE A 52 -23.75 -34.69 -6.37
N LEU A 53 -23.43 -35.42 -5.29
CA LEU A 53 -23.78 -36.82 -5.16
C LEU A 53 -25.28 -37.03 -5.15
N THR A 54 -26.04 -36.23 -4.39
CA THR A 54 -27.52 -36.29 -4.40
C THR A 54 -28.05 -36.05 -5.80
N ARG A 55 -27.54 -35.05 -6.55
CA ARG A 55 -27.98 -34.77 -7.90
C ARG A 55 -27.57 -35.83 -8.94
N ILE A 56 -26.50 -36.56 -8.72
CA ILE A 56 -26.10 -37.68 -9.60
C ILE A 56 -27.04 -38.88 -9.39
N ARG A 57 -27.47 -39.10 -8.15
CA ARG A 57 -28.39 -40.17 -7.78
C ARG A 57 -29.85 -39.87 -8.12
N GLU A 58 -30.21 -38.60 -8.31
CA GLU A 58 -31.56 -38.23 -8.76
C GLU A 58 -31.86 -38.78 -10.15
N GLU A 59 -32.98 -39.49 -10.27
CA GLU A 59 -33.51 -39.96 -11.55
C GLU A 59 -34.08 -38.77 -12.37
N ASN A 60 -34.00 -38.88 -13.67
CA ASN A 60 -34.66 -37.92 -14.56
C ASN A 60 -36.18 -38.13 -14.50
N ASP A 61 -36.86 -37.27 -13.77
CA ASP A 61 -38.31 -37.21 -13.74
C ASP A 61 -38.79 -36.05 -14.64
N LEU A 62 -39.36 -36.40 -15.76
CA LEU A 62 -39.91 -35.40 -16.73
C LEU A 62 -41.10 -34.65 -16.15
N SER A 63 -41.80 -35.20 -15.18
CA SER A 63 -42.96 -34.55 -14.51
C SER A 63 -42.54 -33.44 -13.57
N ASN A 64 -41.35 -33.55 -12.93
CA ASN A 64 -40.85 -32.60 -11.94
C ASN A 64 -39.67 -31.73 -12.47
N GLN A 65 -39.41 -31.74 -13.75
CA GLN A 65 -38.30 -30.97 -14.37
C GLN A 65 -36.91 -31.22 -13.74
N LYS A 66 -36.70 -32.37 -13.10
CA LYS A 66 -35.40 -32.75 -12.55
C LYS A 66 -34.48 -33.19 -13.67
N ILE A 67 -33.42 -32.43 -13.89
CA ILE A 67 -32.40 -32.74 -14.91
C ILE A 67 -31.22 -33.40 -14.25
N ALA A 68 -30.91 -34.64 -14.64
CA ALA A 68 -29.72 -35.34 -14.18
C ALA A 68 -28.44 -34.62 -14.66
N ILE A 69 -27.45 -34.57 -13.77
CA ILE A 69 -26.16 -33.98 -14.09
C ILE A 69 -25.42 -34.87 -15.09
N LYS A 70 -24.87 -34.26 -16.15
CA LYS A 70 -23.96 -34.93 -17.07
C LYS A 70 -22.59 -35.14 -16.45
N LEU A 71 -22.04 -36.35 -16.58
CA LEU A 71 -20.67 -36.70 -16.22
C LEU A 71 -19.80 -36.79 -17.48
N PRO A 72 -18.47 -36.50 -17.41
CA PRO A 72 -17.71 -36.10 -16.22
C PRO A 72 -17.96 -34.64 -15.78
N ARG A 73 -17.75 -34.40 -14.50
CA ARG A 73 -17.91 -33.06 -13.91
C ARG A 73 -16.98 -32.87 -12.73
N MET A 74 -16.64 -31.64 -12.43
CA MET A 74 -15.87 -31.26 -11.24
C MET A 74 -16.68 -30.35 -10.32
N SER A 75 -16.45 -30.50 -9.03
CA SER A 75 -16.90 -29.53 -8.04
C SER A 75 -15.77 -29.20 -7.09
N PHE A 76 -15.82 -28.02 -6.50
CA PHE A 76 -14.88 -27.64 -5.47
C PHE A 76 -15.57 -26.91 -4.34
N GLU A 77 -15.00 -27.05 -3.15
CA GLU A 77 -15.49 -26.44 -1.94
C GLU A 77 -14.35 -26.03 -1.01
N MET A 78 -14.61 -25.06 -0.15
CA MET A 78 -13.71 -24.68 0.90
C MET A 78 -14.00 -25.55 2.14
N THR A 79 -12.96 -26.17 2.69
CA THR A 79 -13.09 -27.10 3.82
C THR A 79 -12.71 -26.49 5.15
N SER A 80 -11.66 -25.65 5.18
CA SER A 80 -11.20 -25.00 6.42
C SER A 80 -10.55 -23.65 6.17
N ILE A 81 -10.45 -22.84 7.22
CA ILE A 81 -9.62 -21.64 7.29
C ILE A 81 -8.90 -21.68 8.63
N ASP A 82 -7.57 -21.84 8.60
CA ASP A 82 -6.75 -22.00 9.79
C ASP A 82 -5.66 -20.94 9.85
N TYR A 83 -5.30 -20.51 11.06
CA TYR A 83 -4.22 -19.57 11.25
C TYR A 83 -2.85 -20.24 11.05
N ASP A 84 -2.00 -19.68 10.18
CA ASP A 84 -0.63 -20.17 9.96
C ASP A 84 0.33 -19.58 11.01
N SER A 85 0.56 -20.34 12.07
CA SER A 85 1.45 -19.94 13.17
C SER A 85 2.93 -19.90 12.75
N GLY A 86 3.32 -20.70 11.76
CA GLY A 86 4.69 -20.77 11.25
C GLY A 86 5.10 -19.53 10.46
N ALA A 87 4.14 -18.88 9.80
CA ALA A 87 4.36 -17.66 9.02
C ALA A 87 4.00 -16.37 9.80
N LYS A 88 3.94 -16.43 11.14
CA LYS A 88 3.58 -15.30 12.01
C LYS A 88 4.54 -14.12 11.82
N LEU A 89 3.98 -12.95 11.56
CA LEU A 89 4.70 -11.68 11.44
C LEU A 89 4.45 -10.78 12.67
N ASN A 90 5.32 -9.80 12.87
CA ASN A 90 5.16 -8.83 13.94
C ASN A 90 3.92 -7.95 13.68
N LYS A 91 2.98 -7.93 14.62
CA LYS A 91 1.73 -7.16 14.52
C LYS A 91 1.93 -5.64 14.54
N LEU A 92 3.06 -5.16 15.07
CA LEU A 92 3.35 -3.73 15.17
C LEU A 92 3.91 -3.14 13.87
N ASN A 93 4.33 -3.98 12.94
CA ASN A 93 4.82 -3.51 11.66
C ASN A 93 3.69 -2.85 10.87
N LYS A 94 3.99 -1.65 10.35
CA LYS A 94 3.10 -0.88 9.49
C LYS A 94 3.73 -0.71 8.12
N LEU A 95 2.97 -0.96 7.10
CA LEU A 95 3.31 -0.61 5.73
C LEU A 95 2.77 0.80 5.46
N VAL A 96 3.63 1.67 4.97
CA VAL A 96 3.29 3.06 4.69
C VAL A 96 3.54 3.33 3.21
N THR A 97 2.53 3.83 2.53
CA THR A 97 2.63 4.25 1.13
C THR A 97 2.16 5.68 0.99
N GLY A 98 2.92 6.47 0.28
CA GLY A 98 2.57 7.84 -0.02
C GLY A 98 3.45 8.35 -1.15
N SER A 99 2.94 9.28 -1.94
CA SER A 99 3.73 10.04 -2.91
C SER A 99 4.46 11.17 -2.21
N ALA A 100 5.59 11.60 -2.74
CA ALA A 100 6.39 12.73 -2.26
C ALA A 100 5.58 14.01 -2.08
N HIS A 101 4.65 14.23 -2.99
CA HIS A 101 3.85 15.46 -3.03
C HIS A 101 2.46 15.29 -2.39
N SER A 102 2.15 14.09 -1.88
CA SER A 102 0.86 13.83 -1.24
C SER A 102 0.83 14.40 0.19
N GLU A 103 -0.25 15.07 0.53
CA GLU A 103 -0.51 15.52 1.91
C GLU A 103 -0.96 14.40 2.83
N THR A 104 -1.26 13.25 2.25
CA THR A 104 -1.77 12.08 2.95
C THR A 104 -0.88 10.87 2.71
N ARG A 105 -0.77 10.03 3.73
CA ARG A 105 -0.13 8.71 3.66
C ARG A 105 -1.15 7.64 3.98
N THR A 106 -1.14 6.59 3.18
CA THR A 106 -1.90 5.38 3.49
C THR A 106 -1.05 4.47 4.35
N THR A 107 -1.57 4.11 5.51
CA THR A 107 -0.93 3.20 6.45
C THR A 107 -1.76 1.93 6.58
N GLN A 108 -1.09 0.79 6.61
CA GLN A 108 -1.72 -0.51 6.81
C GLN A 108 -0.88 -1.33 7.79
N PHE A 109 -1.53 -2.00 8.73
CA PHE A 109 -0.83 -2.97 9.55
C PHE A 109 -0.46 -4.21 8.74
N GLN A 110 0.55 -4.93 9.18
CA GLN A 110 1.01 -6.16 8.55
C GLN A 110 -0.14 -7.15 8.38
N SER A 111 -0.21 -7.79 7.21
CA SER A 111 -1.19 -8.83 6.91
C SER A 111 -0.99 -10.07 7.77
N VAL A 112 -2.08 -10.76 8.05
CA VAL A 112 -2.11 -11.96 8.91
C VAL A 112 -2.13 -13.20 8.02
N PRO A 113 -1.22 -14.17 8.21
CA PRO A 113 -1.17 -15.38 7.42
C PRO A 113 -2.24 -16.38 7.86
N TYR A 114 -2.91 -16.97 6.88
CA TYR A 114 -3.87 -18.06 7.04
C TYR A 114 -3.69 -19.12 5.98
N THR A 115 -4.00 -20.34 6.33
CA THR A 115 -4.14 -21.45 5.40
C THR A 115 -5.62 -21.70 5.11
N ILE A 116 -5.95 -21.84 3.84
CA ILE A 116 -7.31 -22.16 3.38
C ILE A 116 -7.26 -23.56 2.81
N GLY A 117 -8.02 -24.48 3.39
CA GLY A 117 -8.26 -25.82 2.85
C GLY A 117 -9.28 -25.76 1.73
N MET A 118 -8.94 -26.34 0.59
CA MET A 118 -9.83 -26.47 -0.57
C MET A 118 -9.86 -27.92 -1.03
N GLN A 119 -11.02 -28.39 -1.45
CA GLN A 119 -11.20 -29.72 -1.96
C GLN A 119 -11.78 -29.66 -3.38
N LEU A 120 -11.14 -30.36 -4.31
CA LEU A 120 -11.62 -30.56 -5.68
C LEU A 120 -12.12 -31.98 -5.82
N ASN A 121 -13.38 -32.15 -6.20
CA ASN A 121 -13.99 -33.44 -6.44
C ASN A 121 -14.27 -33.61 -7.92
N ILE A 122 -13.82 -34.73 -8.49
CA ILE A 122 -13.98 -35.14 -9.88
C ILE A 122 -14.96 -36.29 -9.90
N TYR A 123 -16.03 -36.15 -10.65
CA TYR A 123 -17.06 -37.20 -10.81
C TYR A 123 -17.04 -37.71 -12.24
N ALA A 124 -16.83 -38.99 -12.41
CA ALA A 124 -16.82 -39.64 -13.73
C ALA A 124 -17.64 -40.94 -13.72
N LYS A 125 -18.11 -41.34 -14.91
CA LYS A 125 -18.77 -42.64 -15.11
C LYS A 125 -17.76 -43.74 -15.41
N ASN A 126 -16.71 -43.38 -16.15
CA ASN A 126 -15.66 -44.29 -16.62
C ASN A 126 -14.34 -43.94 -15.95
N GLN A 127 -13.52 -44.94 -15.66
CA GLN A 127 -12.19 -44.78 -15.07
C GLN A 127 -11.26 -43.99 -15.98
N ASP A 128 -11.32 -44.24 -17.29
CA ASP A 128 -10.51 -43.52 -18.27
C ASP A 128 -10.73 -42.03 -18.30
N ASP A 129 -12.01 -41.60 -18.22
CA ASP A 129 -12.33 -40.15 -18.12
C ASP A 129 -11.76 -39.52 -16.87
N ALA A 130 -11.82 -40.21 -15.73
CA ALA A 130 -11.29 -39.71 -14.46
C ALA A 130 -9.76 -39.59 -14.51
N LEU A 131 -9.09 -40.61 -15.03
CA LEU A 131 -7.63 -40.60 -15.14
C LEU A 131 -7.14 -39.52 -16.10
N GLN A 132 -7.78 -39.30 -17.25
CA GLN A 132 -7.44 -38.19 -18.13
C GLN A 132 -7.51 -36.83 -17.45
N ILE A 133 -8.49 -36.62 -16.56
CA ILE A 133 -8.60 -35.36 -15.79
C ILE A 133 -7.48 -35.26 -14.76
N VAL A 134 -7.25 -36.31 -13.98
CA VAL A 134 -6.24 -36.32 -12.92
C VAL A 134 -4.83 -36.14 -13.48
N GLU A 135 -4.51 -36.84 -14.56
CA GLU A 135 -3.20 -36.72 -15.23
C GLU A 135 -2.92 -35.33 -15.82
N GLN A 136 -3.93 -34.54 -16.14
CA GLN A 136 -3.76 -33.16 -16.56
C GLN A 136 -3.48 -32.22 -15.37
N ILE A 137 -3.96 -32.59 -14.18
CA ILE A 137 -3.81 -31.77 -12.95
C ILE A 137 -2.44 -32.01 -12.29
N LEU A 138 -2.08 -33.29 -12.10
CA LEU A 138 -0.90 -33.65 -11.30
C LEU A 138 0.41 -33.00 -11.71
N PRO A 139 0.77 -32.91 -13.00
CA PRO A 139 2.05 -32.32 -13.42
C PRO A 139 2.16 -30.82 -13.15
N THR A 140 1.02 -30.14 -12.96
CA THR A 140 0.99 -28.70 -12.69
C THR A 140 1.43 -28.39 -11.26
N PHE A 141 1.25 -29.35 -10.35
CA PHE A 141 1.57 -29.19 -8.93
C PHE A 141 2.83 -30.00 -8.56
N SER A 142 3.97 -29.32 -8.42
CA SER A 142 5.25 -29.93 -8.10
C SER A 142 5.97 -29.24 -6.93
N PRO A 143 5.55 -29.37 -5.70
CA PRO A 143 4.21 -29.69 -5.16
C PRO A 143 3.24 -28.51 -5.18
N GLU A 144 3.69 -27.32 -5.56
CA GLU A 144 2.91 -26.06 -5.49
C GLU A 144 2.78 -25.38 -6.86
N TYR A 145 1.70 -24.68 -7.01
CA TYR A 145 1.44 -23.77 -8.12
C TYR A 145 1.16 -22.38 -7.57
N THR A 146 2.02 -21.42 -7.85
CA THR A 146 1.90 -20.07 -7.30
C THR A 146 1.21 -19.13 -8.26
N VAL A 147 0.21 -18.42 -7.78
CA VAL A 147 -0.54 -17.40 -8.54
C VAL A 147 -0.43 -16.06 -7.85
N THR A 148 -0.06 -15.03 -8.62
CA THR A 148 -0.05 -13.65 -8.12
C THR A 148 -1.46 -13.06 -8.14
N ILE A 149 -1.98 -12.71 -6.99
CA ILE A 149 -3.30 -12.10 -6.82
C ILE A 149 -3.13 -10.62 -6.45
N LYS A 150 -3.86 -9.73 -7.12
CA LYS A 150 -3.96 -8.34 -6.70
C LYS A 150 -4.86 -8.26 -5.47
N ASP A 151 -4.27 -7.91 -4.31
CA ASP A 151 -4.99 -7.96 -3.04
C ASP A 151 -5.84 -6.70 -2.81
N ILE A 152 -5.22 -5.54 -2.70
CA ILE A 152 -5.93 -4.27 -2.41
C ILE A 152 -5.26 -3.13 -3.17
N ASP A 153 -5.98 -2.03 -3.36
CA ASP A 153 -5.38 -0.77 -3.77
C ASP A 153 -4.61 -0.15 -2.59
N GLY A 154 -3.39 -0.64 -2.36
CA GLY A 154 -2.56 -0.28 -1.20
C GLY A 154 -1.08 -0.59 -1.41
N PRO A 155 -0.27 -0.46 -0.35
CA PRO A 155 1.19 -0.58 -0.43
C PRO A 155 1.71 -1.93 -0.98
N ASN A 156 0.95 -3.01 -0.78
CA ASN A 156 1.23 -4.34 -1.34
C ASN A 156 0.07 -4.78 -2.22
N SER A 157 -0.03 -4.20 -3.41
CA SER A 157 -1.13 -4.48 -4.32
C SER A 157 -1.11 -5.88 -4.94
N LYS A 158 0.02 -6.59 -4.87
CA LYS A 158 0.20 -7.94 -5.44
C LYS A 158 0.76 -8.87 -4.38
N THR A 159 0.14 -10.03 -4.23
CA THR A 159 0.57 -11.08 -3.29
C THR A 159 0.62 -12.40 -4.04
N ASP A 160 1.72 -13.11 -3.89
CA ASP A 160 1.88 -14.45 -4.43
C ASP A 160 1.23 -15.45 -3.46
N VAL A 161 0.31 -16.22 -4.00
CA VAL A 161 -0.48 -17.19 -3.26
C VAL A 161 -0.15 -18.58 -3.79
N PRO A 162 0.55 -19.41 -3.01
CA PRO A 162 0.84 -20.78 -3.39
C PRO A 162 -0.39 -21.69 -3.13
N PHE A 163 -0.69 -22.50 -4.11
CA PHE A 163 -1.67 -23.58 -4.09
C PHE A 163 -0.91 -24.90 -4.00
N ILE A 164 -1.01 -25.61 -2.90
CA ILE A 164 -0.25 -26.83 -2.61
C ILE A 164 -1.20 -28.02 -2.69
N LEU A 165 -0.89 -29.00 -3.52
CA LEU A 165 -1.60 -30.27 -3.56
C LEU A 165 -1.09 -31.18 -2.45
N ASN A 166 -1.94 -31.53 -1.50
CA ASN A 166 -1.59 -32.38 -0.36
C ASN A 166 -1.80 -33.87 -0.63
N SER A 167 -2.98 -34.22 -1.15
CA SER A 167 -3.35 -35.62 -1.34
C SER A 167 -4.34 -35.78 -2.48
N VAL A 168 -4.34 -36.99 -3.03
CA VAL A 168 -5.32 -37.45 -4.01
C VAL A 168 -5.89 -38.75 -3.48
N SER A 169 -7.20 -38.80 -3.26
CA SER A 169 -7.92 -39.99 -2.83
C SER A 169 -8.89 -40.44 -3.91
N PHE A 170 -9.10 -41.75 -3.96
CA PHE A 170 -9.96 -42.40 -4.94
C PHE A 170 -11.07 -43.14 -4.21
N GLN A 171 -12.29 -43.01 -4.68
CA GLN A 171 -13.45 -43.74 -4.19
C GLN A 171 -14.29 -44.18 -5.39
N ASP A 172 -14.53 -45.49 -5.45
CA ASP A 172 -15.51 -46.07 -6.39
C ASP A 172 -16.81 -46.30 -5.64
N ASP A 173 -17.81 -45.48 -5.91
CA ASP A 173 -19.12 -45.54 -5.28
C ASP A 173 -20.02 -46.46 -6.13
N TYR A 174 -19.89 -47.75 -5.83
CA TYR A 174 -20.73 -48.80 -6.42
C TYR A 174 -21.52 -49.44 -5.30
N GLU A 175 -22.68 -48.90 -5.03
CA GLU A 175 -23.59 -49.43 -4.00
C GLU A 175 -24.93 -49.70 -4.63
N GLY A 176 -25.31 -51.00 -4.71
CA GLY A 176 -26.64 -51.44 -5.10
C GLY A 176 -26.75 -52.25 -6.41
N ASP A 177 -27.93 -52.35 -6.94
CA ASP A 177 -28.38 -53.20 -8.06
C ASP A 177 -27.78 -52.71 -9.40
N PHE A 178 -27.80 -53.58 -10.43
CA PHE A 178 -27.30 -53.29 -11.78
C PHE A 178 -27.88 -52.02 -12.41
N ASN A 179 -28.97 -51.50 -11.89
CA ASN A 179 -29.59 -50.27 -12.38
C ASN A 179 -29.01 -48.99 -11.73
N THR A 180 -28.18 -49.10 -10.70
CA THR A 180 -27.60 -47.95 -10.03
C THR A 180 -26.45 -47.39 -10.85
N ARG A 181 -26.39 -46.06 -11.02
CA ARG A 181 -25.33 -45.41 -11.76
C ARG A 181 -24.04 -45.49 -10.96
N ARG A 182 -23.04 -46.21 -11.49
CA ARG A 182 -21.69 -46.21 -10.95
C ARG A 182 -21.09 -44.82 -11.11
N THR A 183 -20.54 -44.29 -10.03
CA THR A 183 -19.84 -42.99 -9.99
C THR A 183 -18.48 -43.17 -9.39
N ILE A 184 -17.47 -42.86 -10.18
CA ILE A 184 -16.07 -42.83 -9.75
C ILE A 184 -15.75 -41.43 -9.29
N ILE A 185 -15.18 -41.31 -8.10
CA ILE A 185 -14.91 -40.04 -7.46
C ILE A 185 -13.42 -39.95 -7.12
N TYR A 186 -12.75 -38.95 -7.67
CA TYR A 186 -11.43 -38.53 -7.21
C TYR A 186 -11.56 -37.26 -6.40
N THR A 187 -10.94 -37.25 -5.23
CA THR A 187 -10.91 -36.11 -4.31
C THR A 187 -9.48 -35.65 -4.15
N LEU A 188 -9.21 -34.39 -4.51
CA LEU A 188 -7.91 -33.76 -4.39
C LEU A 188 -8.00 -32.69 -3.30
N ASP A 189 -7.15 -32.80 -2.30
CA ASP A 189 -7.09 -31.87 -1.19
C ASP A 189 -5.94 -30.87 -1.40
N PHE A 190 -6.26 -29.60 -1.26
CA PHE A 190 -5.32 -28.50 -1.45
C PHE A 190 -5.22 -27.65 -0.20
N THR A 191 -4.02 -27.13 0.05
CA THR A 191 -3.75 -26.08 1.01
C THR A 191 -3.30 -24.82 0.28
N ILE A 192 -3.97 -23.72 0.56
CA ILE A 192 -3.66 -22.41 -0.03
C ILE A 192 -3.16 -21.50 1.08
N LYS A 193 -1.96 -20.94 0.92
CA LYS A 193 -1.42 -19.97 1.88
C LYS A 193 -1.82 -18.56 1.48
N ALA A 194 -2.78 -18.00 2.17
CA ALA A 194 -3.29 -16.66 1.92
C ALA A 194 -2.92 -15.69 3.05
N ARG A 195 -2.91 -14.40 2.75
CA ARG A 195 -2.70 -13.35 3.75
C ARG A 195 -3.92 -12.43 3.79
N PHE A 196 -4.42 -12.19 4.99
CA PHE A 196 -5.53 -11.27 5.18
C PHE A 196 -5.02 -9.92 5.65
N SER A 197 -5.24 -8.93 4.83
CA SER A 197 -4.83 -7.56 5.11
C SER A 197 -5.89 -6.82 5.92
N PRO A 198 -5.52 -6.11 7.00
CA PRO A 198 -6.45 -5.28 7.75
C PRO A 198 -6.87 -4.04 6.96
N SER A 199 -7.79 -3.25 7.52
CA SER A 199 -8.21 -1.98 6.93
C SER A 199 -7.04 -1.01 6.79
N THR A 200 -7.07 -0.21 5.73
CA THR A 200 -6.12 0.88 5.50
C THR A 200 -6.56 2.12 6.24
N GLY A 201 -5.62 2.80 6.90
CA GLY A 201 -5.82 4.12 7.50
C GLY A 201 -5.17 5.20 6.64
N VAL A 202 -5.87 6.32 6.46
CA VAL A 202 -5.30 7.50 5.79
C VAL A 202 -4.97 8.53 6.86
N GLY A 203 -3.70 8.92 6.95
CA GLY A 203 -3.19 9.93 7.86
C GLY A 203 -2.62 11.14 7.12
N LYS A 204 -2.71 12.32 7.75
CA LYS A 204 -2.01 13.51 7.25
C LYS A 204 -0.52 13.41 7.53
N VAL A 205 0.28 14.00 6.67
CA VAL A 205 1.74 14.05 6.83
C VAL A 205 2.12 15.39 7.44
N ILE A 206 2.94 15.36 8.48
CA ILE A 206 3.56 16.56 9.03
C ILE A 206 4.72 16.94 8.10
N LYS A 207 4.58 18.01 7.33
CA LYS A 207 5.61 18.48 6.38
C LYS A 207 6.57 19.48 7.00
N ARG A 208 6.12 20.21 8.03
CA ARG A 208 6.92 21.20 8.72
C ARG A 208 6.59 21.20 10.20
N ILE A 209 7.60 21.21 11.04
CA ILE A 209 7.51 21.48 12.47
C ILE A 209 8.36 22.73 12.70
N GLN A 210 7.75 23.78 13.26
CA GLN A 210 8.43 25.00 13.63
C GLN A 210 8.33 25.16 15.14
N THR A 211 9.46 25.20 15.81
CA THR A 211 9.55 25.38 17.26
C THR A 211 10.24 26.68 17.51
N GLN A 212 9.58 27.56 18.27
CA GLN A 212 10.14 28.85 18.70
C GLN A 212 10.43 28.78 20.20
N PHE A 213 11.63 29.14 20.56
CA PHE A 213 12.03 29.29 21.95
C PHE A 213 12.12 30.78 22.23
N ALA A 214 11.31 31.26 23.18
CA ALA A 214 11.34 32.64 23.65
C ALA A 214 11.86 32.67 25.10
N ASP A 215 12.71 33.62 25.40
CA ASP A 215 13.14 33.85 26.76
C ASP A 215 12.10 34.74 27.47
N PHE A 216 11.61 34.25 28.60
CA PHE A 216 10.68 34.96 29.44
C PHE A 216 11.46 35.60 30.59
N THR A 217 12.08 36.72 30.33
CA THR A 217 12.69 37.52 31.41
C THR A 217 11.60 38.27 32.15
N ILE A 218 11.22 37.75 33.32
CA ILE A 218 10.34 38.47 34.24
C ILE A 218 11.16 39.62 34.88
N LEU A 219 11.17 40.76 34.25
CA LEU A 219 11.61 41.97 34.88
C LEU A 219 10.45 42.51 35.76
N SER A 220 10.60 42.31 37.06
CA SER A 220 9.77 43.00 38.05
C SER A 220 9.96 44.50 37.93
N ASN A 221 8.85 45.17 37.70
CA ASN A 221 8.62 46.63 37.71
C ASN A 221 9.01 47.41 36.45
N VAL A 222 7.96 48.00 35.97
CA VAL A 222 7.82 49.13 35.04
C VAL A 222 7.64 48.72 33.57
N ASP A 223 6.43 49.01 33.12
CA ASP A 223 5.89 49.07 31.78
C ASP A 223 5.91 47.75 30.94
N GLN A 224 4.75 47.18 30.91
CA GLN A 224 4.45 45.79 30.57
C GLN A 224 4.12 45.59 29.10
N SER A 225 5.12 45.59 28.30
CA SER A 225 5.02 44.74 27.09
C SER A 225 6.08 43.64 27.21
N PRO A 226 5.71 42.37 27.19
CA PRO A 226 6.67 41.29 27.11
C PRO A 226 7.42 41.44 25.79
N LYS A 227 8.70 41.82 25.86
CA LYS A 227 9.59 41.69 24.71
C LYS A 227 9.86 40.20 24.57
N GLU A 228 9.11 39.53 23.67
CA GLU A 228 9.45 38.22 23.23
C GLU A 228 10.71 38.31 22.37
N SER A 229 11.85 37.97 22.93
CA SER A 229 13.05 37.73 22.14
C SER A 229 13.03 36.32 21.67
N LEU A 230 12.99 36.10 20.37
CA LEU A 230 13.10 34.80 19.76
C LEU A 230 14.54 34.31 19.88
N LEU A 231 14.82 33.35 20.79
CA LEU A 231 16.16 32.83 21.02
C LEU A 231 16.59 31.79 19.96
N SER A 232 15.68 30.99 19.45
CA SER A 232 15.99 30.06 18.40
C SER A 232 14.75 29.58 17.64
N GLN A 233 14.91 29.31 16.37
CA GLN A 233 13.89 28.72 15.55
C GLN A 233 14.40 27.39 14.95
N VAL A 234 13.71 26.29 15.23
CA VAL A 234 14.01 24.99 14.63
C VAL A 234 12.96 24.69 13.57
N THR A 235 13.36 24.68 12.32
CA THR A 235 12.48 24.29 11.21
C THR A 235 12.91 22.94 10.67
N VAL A 236 12.06 21.94 10.80
CA VAL A 236 12.27 20.61 10.22
C VAL A 236 11.49 20.52 8.90
N LYS A 237 12.21 20.46 7.79
CA LYS A 237 11.62 20.23 6.47
C LYS A 237 11.89 18.80 6.03
N GLN A 238 10.88 18.10 5.59
CA GLN A 238 11.07 16.83 4.92
C GLN A 238 11.26 17.09 3.42
N ASP A 239 12.48 16.95 2.96
CA ASP A 239 12.90 17.45 1.65
C ASP A 239 13.07 16.36 0.60
N SER A 240 12.48 15.25 0.67
CA SER A 240 12.40 14.29 -0.44
C SER A 240 11.73 12.98 -0.03
N PRO A 241 11.09 12.27 -0.96
CA PRO A 241 10.42 11.00 -0.69
C PRO A 241 11.36 9.80 -0.57
N ASN A 242 12.59 9.93 -1.02
CA ASN A 242 13.57 8.85 -1.04
C ASN A 242 14.71 9.14 -0.05
N ASP A 243 14.67 8.48 1.11
CA ASP A 243 15.79 8.20 2.03
C ASP A 243 16.73 9.37 2.44
N SER A 244 16.36 10.62 2.19
CA SER A 244 17.14 11.72 2.73
C SER A 244 16.86 11.88 4.22
N PRO A 245 17.89 11.90 5.07
CA PRO A 245 17.69 12.12 6.49
C PRO A 245 17.01 13.46 6.72
N ILE A 246 16.19 13.53 7.76
CA ILE A 246 15.57 14.79 8.20
C ILE A 246 16.68 15.79 8.46
N GLN A 247 16.79 16.82 7.63
CA GLN A 247 17.74 17.89 7.87
C GLN A 247 17.12 18.84 8.91
N THR A 248 17.74 18.90 10.06
CA THR A 248 17.37 19.85 11.11
C THR A 248 18.27 21.06 10.98
N PHE A 249 17.70 22.18 10.57
CA PHE A 249 18.40 23.46 10.57
C PHE A 249 18.09 24.16 11.90
N ILE A 250 19.11 24.33 12.72
CA ILE A 250 19.04 25.12 13.93
C ILE A 250 19.71 26.46 13.60
N SER A 251 18.93 27.52 13.55
CA SER A 251 19.46 28.87 13.40
C SER A 251 19.19 29.63 14.68
N PHE A 252 20.22 30.17 15.26
CA PHE A 252 20.15 31.10 16.37
C PHE A 252 20.13 32.51 15.78
N ILE A 253 19.10 33.30 16.10
CA ILE A 253 19.00 34.69 15.67
C ILE A 253 18.99 35.50 16.94
N ASP A 254 20.02 36.29 17.10
CA ASP A 254 20.09 37.28 18.19
C ASP A 254 19.58 38.61 17.63
N PRO A 255 18.46 39.14 18.10
CA PRO A 255 17.93 40.42 17.62
C PRO A 255 18.83 41.61 17.90
N ASP A 256 19.78 41.46 18.83
CA ASP A 256 20.72 42.51 19.21
C ASP A 256 22.03 42.48 18.38
N VAL A 257 22.19 41.45 17.51
CA VAL A 257 23.36 41.30 16.67
C VAL A 257 23.12 41.93 15.29
N ASN A 258 24.15 42.58 14.80
CA ASN A 258 24.17 43.14 13.44
C ASN A 258 24.56 42.04 12.46
N TYR A 259 23.83 41.95 11.35
CA TYR A 259 24.14 41.05 10.27
C TYR A 259 24.61 41.78 9.04
N LYS A 260 25.70 41.31 8.44
CA LYS A 260 26.19 41.82 7.19
C LYS A 260 25.54 41.05 6.06
N LEU A 261 24.70 41.70 5.28
CA LEU A 261 24.08 41.19 4.07
C LEU A 261 24.88 41.59 2.86
N VAL A 262 25.27 40.63 2.04
CA VAL A 262 25.98 40.84 0.78
C VAL A 262 25.04 40.44 -0.34
N PHE A 263 24.77 41.36 -1.25
CA PHE A 263 23.85 41.14 -2.38
C PHE A 263 24.63 40.90 -3.67
N ASP A 264 24.14 40.00 -4.50
CA ASP A 264 24.68 39.74 -5.85
C ASP A 264 24.41 40.94 -6.78
N ASP A 265 23.33 41.68 -6.53
CA ASP A 265 22.92 42.87 -7.27
C ASP A 265 23.31 44.14 -6.53
N THR A 266 23.13 45.31 -7.16
CA THR A 266 23.34 46.62 -6.53
C THR A 266 22.01 47.21 -6.05
N PRO A 267 21.52 46.88 -4.83
CA PRO A 267 20.26 47.41 -4.35
C PRO A 267 20.35 48.89 -4.01
N SER A 268 19.28 49.62 -4.22
CA SER A 268 19.16 51.01 -3.79
C SER A 268 18.52 51.10 -2.40
N PHE A 269 19.09 50.41 -1.40
CA PHE A 269 18.66 50.50 -0.02
C PHE A 269 19.35 51.71 0.68
N ALA A 270 18.65 52.33 1.59
CA ALA A 270 19.16 53.38 2.42
C ALA A 270 19.05 52.97 3.91
N ALA A 271 19.79 53.65 4.79
CA ALA A 271 19.69 53.44 6.23
C ALA A 271 18.25 53.71 6.73
N ASP A 272 17.86 53.06 7.80
CA ASP A 272 16.52 53.08 8.40
C ASP A 272 15.38 52.57 7.52
N GLN A 273 15.67 51.87 6.44
CA GLN A 273 14.65 51.21 5.63
C GLN A 273 14.46 49.78 6.08
N MET A 274 13.20 49.37 6.11
CA MET A 274 12.84 47.94 6.37
C MET A 274 12.89 47.17 5.06
N ILE A 275 13.55 46.04 5.11
CA ILE A 275 13.66 45.08 4.04
C ILE A 275 12.98 43.77 4.40
N ILE A 276 12.42 43.06 3.44
CA ILE A 276 11.74 41.78 3.65
C ILE A 276 12.12 40.78 2.56
N GLY A 277 12.41 39.57 2.96
CA GLY A 277 12.65 38.46 2.01
C GLY A 277 11.35 37.96 1.39
N GLN A 278 11.27 37.91 0.06
CA GLN A 278 10.07 37.45 -0.65
C GLN A 278 9.74 35.97 -0.39
N THR A 279 10.78 35.16 -0.24
CA THR A 279 10.62 33.72 -0.03
C THR A 279 10.51 33.37 1.46
N SER A 280 11.32 34.00 2.29
CA SER A 280 11.37 33.75 3.72
C SER A 280 10.26 34.46 4.50
N GLY A 281 9.81 35.61 3.99
CA GLY A 281 8.87 36.49 4.69
C GLY A 281 9.48 37.21 5.91
N ASN A 282 10.79 37.07 6.15
CA ASN A 282 11.48 37.64 7.30
C ASN A 282 11.92 39.07 7.02
N ALA A 283 11.80 39.93 8.01
CA ALA A 283 12.10 41.34 7.88
C ALA A 283 13.37 41.73 8.68
N ALA A 284 14.04 42.78 8.23
CA ALA A 284 15.17 43.39 8.93
C ALA A 284 15.19 44.90 8.65
N THR A 285 15.84 45.66 9.50
CA THR A 285 16.05 47.08 9.29
C THR A 285 17.48 47.32 8.88
N VAL A 286 17.67 48.03 7.79
CA VAL A 286 19.00 48.46 7.31
C VAL A 286 19.57 49.53 8.24
N SER A 287 20.66 49.23 8.94
CA SER A 287 21.32 50.19 9.84
C SER A 287 22.41 50.98 9.12
N LEU A 288 23.14 50.36 8.19
CA LEU A 288 24.22 51.00 7.47
C LEU A 288 24.33 50.44 6.04
N VAL A 289 24.56 51.28 5.09
CA VAL A 289 24.89 50.93 3.69
C VAL A 289 26.31 51.32 3.39
N PHE A 290 27.14 50.37 2.93
CA PHE A 290 28.51 50.67 2.55
C PHE A 290 28.54 51.35 1.17
N PRO A 291 28.98 52.64 1.06
CA PRO A 291 28.80 53.41 -0.18
C PRO A 291 29.75 53.06 -1.31
N ASN A 292 30.81 52.31 -1.06
CA ASN A 292 31.95 52.15 -2.00
C ASN A 292 32.43 50.71 -2.15
N SER A 293 31.59 49.76 -2.38
CA SER A 293 32.05 48.47 -2.86
C SER A 293 31.80 48.36 -4.36
N ASP A 294 32.87 48.19 -5.10
CA ASP A 294 32.81 47.79 -6.51
C ASP A 294 32.21 46.39 -6.61
N SER A 295 30.85 46.28 -6.49
CA SER A 295 30.08 45.00 -6.55
C SER A 295 30.58 43.88 -5.65
N PRO A 296 29.76 43.33 -4.81
CA PRO A 296 28.36 43.55 -4.49
C PRO A 296 28.16 44.56 -3.35
N LYS A 297 27.04 45.29 -3.33
CA LYS A 297 26.69 46.16 -2.20
C LYS A 297 26.52 45.39 -0.95
N GLN A 298 27.14 45.88 0.11
CA GLN A 298 27.03 45.30 1.45
C GLN A 298 26.19 46.22 2.33
N VAL A 299 25.33 45.63 3.13
CA VAL A 299 24.42 46.33 4.02
C VAL A 299 24.53 45.69 5.40
N ILE A 300 24.57 46.51 6.46
CA ILE A 300 24.38 46.01 7.83
C ILE A 300 22.90 46.13 8.16
N ALA A 301 22.30 45.05 8.58
CA ALA A 301 20.92 44.96 9.00
C ALA A 301 20.85 44.62 10.50
N THR A 302 19.91 45.24 11.19
CA THR A 302 19.59 44.99 12.59
C THR A 302 18.13 44.53 12.74
N GLY A 303 17.81 43.91 13.88
CA GLY A 303 16.44 43.46 14.13
C GLY A 303 15.92 42.45 13.16
N LEU A 304 16.75 41.48 12.78
CA LEU A 304 16.38 40.42 11.88
C LEU A 304 15.31 39.51 12.54
N GLU A 305 14.09 39.51 12.01
CA GLU A 305 12.96 38.72 12.49
C GLU A 305 12.90 37.31 11.86
N GLY A 306 14.02 36.63 11.73
CA GLY A 306 14.11 35.30 11.15
C GLY A 306 15.21 35.21 10.10
N LEU A 307 15.50 33.99 9.65
CA LEU A 307 16.64 33.74 8.75
C LEU A 307 16.31 34.16 7.30
N LEU A 308 17.09 35.11 6.76
CA LEU A 308 17.20 35.33 5.33
C LEU A 308 18.16 34.26 4.75
N THR A 309 17.83 33.65 3.63
CA THR A 309 18.65 32.61 3.03
C THR A 309 19.34 33.09 1.75
N ARG A 310 20.51 32.54 1.46
CA ARG A 310 21.20 32.81 0.19
C ARG A 310 20.27 32.51 -0.99
N GLY A 311 20.22 33.44 -1.94
CA GLY A 311 19.34 33.38 -3.11
C GLY A 311 17.91 33.89 -2.85
N ASP A 312 17.61 34.36 -1.62
CA ASP A 312 16.34 35.03 -1.37
C ASP A 312 16.32 36.41 -2.05
N VAL A 313 15.18 36.75 -2.65
CA VAL A 313 14.95 38.06 -3.22
C VAL A 313 14.44 38.96 -2.12
N VAL A 314 15.25 39.92 -1.72
CA VAL A 314 14.94 40.90 -0.68
C VAL A 314 14.37 42.16 -1.32
N GLN A 315 13.26 42.66 -0.80
CA GLN A 315 12.57 43.85 -1.29
C GLN A 315 12.40 44.90 -0.18
N LEU A 316 12.26 46.15 -0.55
CA LEU A 316 11.85 47.19 0.40
C LEU A 316 10.38 47.01 0.78
N PHE A 317 10.11 47.07 2.09
CA PHE A 317 8.75 46.90 2.61
C PHE A 317 7.76 47.94 2.01
N ASN A 318 8.19 49.17 1.88
CA ASN A 318 7.35 50.27 1.34
C ASN A 318 7.49 50.47 -0.19
N SER A 319 8.36 49.75 -0.87
CA SER A 319 8.58 49.85 -2.31
C SER A 319 8.97 48.51 -2.92
N PRO A 320 8.01 47.63 -3.14
CA PRO A 320 8.27 46.24 -3.60
C PRO A 320 8.96 46.14 -4.97
N ALA A 321 9.01 47.24 -5.74
CA ALA A 321 9.70 47.29 -7.01
C ALA A 321 11.24 47.35 -6.87
N ILE A 322 11.74 47.67 -5.68
CA ILE A 322 13.18 47.70 -5.38
C ILE A 322 13.55 46.37 -4.73
N THR A 323 14.20 45.51 -5.50
CA THR A 323 14.60 44.17 -5.09
C THR A 323 16.09 43.95 -5.28
N ALA A 324 16.65 43.03 -4.51
CA ALA A 324 18.01 42.54 -4.70
C ALA A 324 18.12 41.10 -4.24
N THR A 325 18.97 40.30 -4.88
CA THR A 325 19.21 38.89 -4.56
C THR A 325 20.29 38.79 -3.48
N LEU A 326 20.01 38.10 -2.39
CA LEU A 326 20.92 37.90 -1.27
C LEU A 326 22.01 36.87 -1.64
N GLY A 327 23.25 37.28 -1.69
CA GLY A 327 24.40 36.42 -1.97
C GLY A 327 24.94 35.72 -0.72
N SER A 328 25.16 36.45 0.36
CA SER A 328 25.55 35.87 1.66
C SER A 328 25.03 36.69 2.84
N ILE A 329 25.00 36.05 4.01
CA ILE A 329 24.70 36.67 5.29
C ILE A 329 25.76 36.24 6.29
N ASP A 330 26.39 37.17 6.93
CA ASP A 330 27.44 36.98 7.93
C ASP A 330 27.11 37.79 9.17
N GLU A 331 27.44 37.27 10.36
CA GLU A 331 27.36 37.97 11.61
C GLU A 331 28.44 39.07 11.62
N PHE A 332 28.07 40.29 12.07
CA PHE A 332 28.96 41.45 12.01
C PHE A 332 29.33 42.00 13.39
#